data_887ffd915d8455a855686dd844cb7f75
#
_entry.id   887ffd915d8455a855686dd844cb7f75
#
_cell.length_a   1.000
_cell.length_b   1.000
_cell.length_c   1.000
_cell.angle_alpha   90.00
_cell.angle_beta   90.00
_cell.angle_gamma   90.00
#
_symmetry.space_group_name_H-M   'P 1'
#
loop_
_entity.id
_entity.type
_entity.pdbx_description
1 polymer ?
#
loop_
_entity_poly.entity_id
_entity_poly.type
_entity_poly.pdbx_seq_one_letter_code
_entity_poly.pdbx_strand_id
1 'polypeptide(L)'
;MLSKFIIATDLSPASYAVVNCLGGLKVYGAKHCLLLLCLSILEASSVAASDTTAKIDSRLKEQKQILEKQGFKVETKVVPMSAKWEINRIAGEKNYSLIVVGCHAHSMMSEALMGGVAYDIIHSARKPVLIVRLGKKQEGEKVCVQASRCDFSGHILFPTDFSENADQAFTFLEKLVSDGAKHVTLLHVQDRTRIDPHLKHMLAEFNKIDRARLEKMKDVLKKKGNARIDIELAYGATYTEIMKVIKERDVNLVVMGSQGRGFVKELFLGSVSHNIARNSEASVLLIPAKR
;
A
#
# COMPACT_ATOMS: atom_id res chain seq x y z
N MET A 1 -9.60 -2.79 -13.02
CA MET A 1 -9.58 -3.55 -11.75
C MET A 1 -9.83 -2.66 -10.54
N LEU A 2 -9.20 -1.51 -10.42
CA LEU A 2 -9.33 -0.60 -9.28
C LEU A 2 -10.48 0.42 -9.44
N SER A 3 -11.59 0.06 -10.06
CA SER A 3 -12.65 1.00 -10.45
C SER A 3 -13.30 1.74 -9.29
N LYS A 4 -13.38 1.10 -8.11
CA LYS A 4 -13.95 1.69 -6.90
C LYS A 4 -12.98 1.57 -5.73
N PHE A 5 -12.72 2.68 -5.03
CA PHE A 5 -11.83 2.70 -3.89
C PHE A 5 -12.36 3.57 -2.75
N ILE A 6 -11.93 3.27 -1.53
CA ILE A 6 -12.24 4.04 -0.32
C ILE A 6 -10.97 4.79 0.09
N ILE A 7 -11.10 6.05 0.46
CA ILE A 7 -10.06 6.82 1.14
C ILE A 7 -10.51 7.03 2.58
N ALA A 8 -9.70 6.59 3.53
CA ALA A 8 -9.87 6.98 4.91
C ALA A 8 -9.22 8.36 5.13
N THR A 9 -9.99 9.32 5.58
CA THR A 9 -9.53 10.68 5.88
C THR A 9 -9.79 11.02 7.34
N ASP A 10 -8.89 11.81 7.92
CA ASP A 10 -9.01 12.49 9.21
C ASP A 10 -9.02 14.01 9.06
N LEU A 11 -9.07 14.48 7.81
CA LEU A 11 -9.02 15.90 7.43
C LEU A 11 -7.73 16.61 7.87
N SER A 12 -6.67 15.88 8.20
CA SER A 12 -5.35 16.41 8.52
C SER A 12 -4.59 16.85 7.26
N PRO A 13 -3.51 17.64 7.38
CA PRO A 13 -2.61 17.92 6.25
C PRO A 13 -2.08 16.67 5.57
N ALA A 14 -1.91 15.56 6.31
CA ALA A 14 -1.50 14.27 5.78
C ALA A 14 -2.55 13.70 4.83
N SER A 15 -3.83 13.72 5.19
CA SER A 15 -4.91 13.24 4.33
C SER A 15 -5.09 14.11 3.08
N TYR A 16 -4.85 15.42 3.15
CA TYR A 16 -4.79 16.29 1.96
C TYR A 16 -3.65 15.90 1.01
N ALA A 17 -2.47 15.56 1.53
CA ALA A 17 -1.35 15.09 0.71
C ALA A 17 -1.69 13.78 0.00
N VAL A 18 -2.39 12.84 0.67
CA VAL A 18 -2.90 11.60 0.05
C VAL A 18 -3.85 11.94 -1.09
N VAL A 19 -4.87 12.74 -0.82
CA VAL A 19 -5.91 13.10 -1.80
C VAL A 19 -5.31 13.73 -3.06
N ASN A 20 -4.30 14.58 -2.92
CA ASN A 20 -3.61 15.21 -4.06
C ASN A 20 -2.81 14.20 -4.92
N CYS A 21 -2.45 13.05 -4.39
CA CYS A 21 -1.59 12.05 -5.04
C CYS A 21 -2.36 11.01 -5.87
N LEU A 22 -3.68 10.89 -5.72
CA LEU A 22 -4.42 9.73 -6.22
C LEU A 22 -4.69 9.72 -7.72
N GLY A 23 -4.43 10.82 -8.43
CA GLY A 23 -4.52 10.88 -9.89
C GLY A 23 -3.74 9.76 -10.59
N GLY A 24 -2.63 9.32 -10.01
CA GLY A 24 -1.85 8.19 -10.50
C GLY A 24 -2.60 6.85 -10.57
N LEU A 25 -3.73 6.70 -9.86
CA LEU A 25 -4.59 5.50 -9.92
C LEU A 25 -5.45 5.43 -11.19
N LYS A 26 -5.57 6.52 -11.93
CA LYS A 26 -6.38 6.57 -13.17
C LYS A 26 -5.88 5.58 -14.23
N VAL A 27 -4.57 5.35 -14.31
CA VAL A 27 -3.97 4.38 -15.22
C VAL A 27 -4.54 2.97 -15.00
N TYR A 28 -4.89 2.65 -13.74
CA TYR A 28 -5.44 1.36 -13.34
C TYR A 28 -6.98 1.32 -13.37
N GLY A 29 -7.61 2.27 -14.07
CA GLY A 29 -9.06 2.33 -14.26
C GLY A 29 -9.86 2.80 -13.05
N ALA A 30 -9.23 3.48 -12.08
CA ALA A 30 -9.93 4.06 -10.94
C ALA A 30 -10.89 5.18 -11.39
N LYS A 31 -12.15 5.09 -10.96
CA LYS A 31 -13.24 6.01 -11.40
C LYS A 31 -14.05 6.54 -10.23
N HIS A 32 -14.37 5.70 -9.26
CA HIS A 32 -15.27 6.02 -8.16
C HIS A 32 -14.52 5.99 -6.84
N CYS A 33 -14.68 7.05 -6.06
CA CYS A 33 -14.05 7.20 -4.75
C CYS A 33 -15.11 7.44 -3.67
N LEU A 34 -15.00 6.74 -2.55
CA LEU A 34 -15.65 7.09 -1.31
C LEU A 34 -14.63 7.76 -0.39
N LEU A 35 -14.81 9.02 -0.10
CA LEU A 35 -14.07 9.73 0.94
C LEU A 35 -14.78 9.53 2.28
N LEU A 36 -14.19 8.74 3.15
CA LEU A 36 -14.77 8.28 4.40
C LEU A 36 -14.06 8.91 5.60
N LEU A 37 -14.81 9.67 6.38
CA LEU A 37 -14.40 10.18 7.70
C LEU A 37 -15.04 9.32 8.78
N CYS A 38 -14.21 8.69 9.61
CA CYS A 38 -14.66 7.96 10.79
C CYS A 38 -14.35 8.81 12.04
N LEU A 39 -15.37 9.12 12.80
CA LEU A 39 -15.26 9.86 14.06
C LEU A 39 -15.38 8.88 15.24
N SER A 40 -14.56 9.06 16.26
CA SER A 40 -14.82 8.39 17.53
C SER A 40 -16.15 8.89 18.14
N ILE A 41 -16.74 8.13 19.06
CA ILE A 41 -17.98 8.52 19.74
C ILE A 41 -17.83 9.86 20.45
N LEU A 42 -16.68 10.12 21.07
CA LEU A 42 -16.36 11.39 21.73
C LEU A 42 -16.27 12.55 20.73
N GLU A 43 -15.61 12.36 19.61
CA GLU A 43 -15.53 13.37 18.54
C GLU A 43 -16.91 13.64 17.94
N ALA A 44 -17.70 12.60 17.68
CA ALA A 44 -19.07 12.75 17.17
C ALA A 44 -19.97 13.55 18.12
N SER A 45 -19.86 13.30 19.42
CA SER A 45 -20.61 14.04 20.45
C SER A 45 -20.18 15.51 20.53
N SER A 46 -18.88 15.78 20.44
CA SER A 46 -18.35 17.17 20.46
C SER A 46 -18.69 17.94 19.19
N VAL A 47 -18.71 17.26 18.05
CA VAL A 47 -19.13 17.83 16.76
C VAL A 47 -20.60 18.26 16.78
N ALA A 48 -21.46 17.43 17.36
CA ALA A 48 -22.91 17.75 17.46
C ALA A 48 -23.19 18.98 18.37
N ALA A 49 -22.28 19.32 19.28
CA ALA A 49 -22.44 20.39 20.24
C ALA A 49 -21.82 21.75 19.82
N SER A 50 -21.22 21.86 18.63
CA SER A 50 -20.43 23.05 18.24
C SER A 50 -20.45 23.35 16.73
N ASP A 51 -19.95 24.54 16.34
CA ASP A 51 -19.69 24.94 14.94
C ASP A 51 -18.70 24.05 14.18
N THR A 52 -18.27 22.95 14.78
CA THR A 52 -17.29 22.01 14.25
C THR A 52 -17.85 21.27 13.03
N THR A 53 -19.17 21.06 12.96
CA THR A 53 -19.84 20.42 11.80
C THR A 53 -19.58 21.21 10.51
N ALA A 54 -19.73 22.52 10.52
CA ALA A 54 -19.49 23.36 9.35
C ALA A 54 -18.02 23.32 8.87
N LYS A 55 -17.06 23.21 9.81
CA LYS A 55 -15.62 23.05 9.48
C LYS A 55 -15.32 21.69 8.86
N ILE A 56 -15.94 20.62 9.37
CA ILE A 56 -15.81 19.27 8.81
C ILE A 56 -16.36 19.24 7.39
N ASP A 57 -17.56 19.77 7.18
CA ASP A 57 -18.22 19.81 5.88
C ASP A 57 -17.41 20.61 4.85
N SER A 58 -16.86 21.77 5.26
CA SER A 58 -15.99 22.59 4.40
C SER A 58 -14.74 21.80 3.96
N ARG A 59 -14.02 21.16 4.90
CA ARG A 59 -12.81 20.40 4.60
C ARG A 59 -13.09 19.15 3.76
N LEU A 60 -14.19 18.43 4.02
CA LEU A 60 -14.63 17.32 3.19
C LEU A 60 -14.95 17.78 1.77
N LYS A 61 -15.63 18.92 1.62
CA LYS A 61 -15.93 19.53 0.32
C LYS A 61 -14.65 19.89 -0.44
N GLU A 62 -13.66 20.46 0.23
CA GLU A 62 -12.36 20.76 -0.36
C GLU A 62 -11.65 19.49 -0.88
N GLN A 63 -11.52 18.45 -0.05
CA GLN A 63 -10.92 17.18 -0.46
C GLN A 63 -11.71 16.52 -1.60
N LYS A 64 -13.02 16.56 -1.56
CA LYS A 64 -13.88 16.10 -2.64
C LYS A 64 -13.57 16.84 -3.95
N GLN A 65 -13.50 18.15 -3.93
CA GLN A 65 -13.17 18.96 -5.11
C GLN A 65 -11.80 18.65 -5.70
N ILE A 66 -10.79 18.38 -4.85
CA ILE A 66 -9.46 17.97 -5.30
C ILE A 66 -9.53 16.65 -6.07
N LEU A 67 -10.28 15.67 -5.57
CA LEU A 67 -10.47 14.37 -6.22
C LEU A 67 -11.29 14.49 -7.53
N GLU A 68 -12.34 15.32 -7.52
CA GLU A 68 -13.15 15.58 -8.71
C GLU A 68 -12.34 16.26 -9.81
N LYS A 69 -11.43 17.20 -9.47
CA LYS A 69 -10.48 17.80 -10.43
C LYS A 69 -9.52 16.78 -11.03
N GLN A 70 -9.20 15.71 -10.32
CA GLN A 70 -8.42 14.57 -10.82
C GLN A 70 -9.28 13.60 -11.68
N GLY A 71 -10.59 13.89 -11.87
CA GLY A 71 -11.48 13.13 -12.71
C GLY A 71 -12.12 11.91 -12.03
N PHE A 72 -12.25 11.89 -10.71
CA PHE A 72 -12.97 10.87 -9.97
C PHE A 72 -14.45 11.28 -9.74
N LYS A 73 -15.34 10.30 -9.69
CA LYS A 73 -16.68 10.47 -9.11
C LYS A 73 -16.58 10.23 -7.61
N VAL A 74 -16.91 11.23 -6.80
CA VAL A 74 -16.63 11.22 -5.35
C VAL A 74 -17.92 11.25 -4.55
N GLU A 75 -18.10 10.25 -3.70
CA GLU A 75 -19.05 10.23 -2.60
C GLU A 75 -18.33 10.57 -1.30
N THR A 76 -18.99 11.28 -0.40
CA THR A 76 -18.49 11.56 0.95
C THR A 76 -19.38 10.89 1.98
N LYS A 77 -18.79 10.36 3.04
CA LYS A 77 -19.53 9.78 4.16
C LYS A 77 -18.80 10.06 5.48
N VAL A 78 -19.57 10.51 6.47
CA VAL A 78 -19.11 10.63 7.87
C VAL A 78 -19.82 9.56 8.69
N VAL A 79 -19.08 8.84 9.51
CA VAL A 79 -19.64 7.77 10.36
C VAL A 79 -19.10 7.90 11.80
N PRO A 80 -19.98 7.82 12.81
CA PRO A 80 -19.59 7.85 14.22
C PRO A 80 -19.20 6.44 14.71
N MET A 81 -18.19 5.84 14.07
CA MET A 81 -17.77 4.48 14.34
C MET A 81 -16.26 4.31 14.11
N SER A 82 -15.69 3.27 14.73
CA SER A 82 -14.31 2.88 14.47
C SER A 82 -14.06 2.58 12.99
N ALA A 83 -13.04 3.21 12.43
CA ALA A 83 -12.62 3.03 11.04
C ALA A 83 -12.37 1.55 10.67
N LYS A 84 -11.80 0.79 11.60
CA LYS A 84 -11.48 -0.63 11.44
C LYS A 84 -12.68 -1.48 11.00
N TRP A 85 -13.83 -1.28 11.63
CA TRP A 85 -15.04 -2.07 11.35
C TRP A 85 -15.79 -1.54 10.14
N GLU A 86 -16.01 -0.23 10.11
CA GLU A 86 -16.86 0.40 9.11
C GLU A 86 -16.24 0.33 7.71
N ILE A 87 -14.92 0.53 7.57
CA ILE A 87 -14.24 0.43 6.28
C ILE A 87 -14.36 -0.98 5.70
N ASN A 88 -14.12 -2.02 6.52
CA ASN A 88 -14.24 -3.40 6.06
C ASN A 88 -15.68 -3.76 5.67
N ARG A 89 -16.67 -3.29 6.45
CA ARG A 89 -18.09 -3.49 6.17
C ARG A 89 -18.47 -2.85 4.83
N ILE A 90 -18.18 -1.56 4.66
CA ILE A 90 -18.51 -0.83 3.43
C ILE A 90 -17.74 -1.42 2.23
N ALA A 91 -16.47 -1.76 2.39
CA ALA A 91 -15.67 -2.34 1.33
C ALA A 91 -16.23 -3.69 0.85
N GLY A 92 -16.77 -4.49 1.76
CA GLY A 92 -17.43 -5.75 1.43
C GLY A 92 -18.78 -5.56 0.76
N GLU A 93 -19.69 -4.83 1.42
CA GLU A 93 -21.08 -4.65 0.96
C GLU A 93 -21.21 -3.93 -0.39
N LYS A 94 -20.39 -2.90 -0.62
CA LYS A 94 -20.44 -2.09 -1.84
C LYS A 94 -19.39 -2.46 -2.89
N ASN A 95 -18.70 -3.59 -2.68
CA ASN A 95 -17.68 -4.16 -3.57
C ASN A 95 -16.60 -3.15 -3.99
N TYR A 96 -16.03 -2.44 -3.01
CA TYR A 96 -14.82 -1.65 -3.23
C TYR A 96 -13.62 -2.57 -3.43
N SER A 97 -12.74 -2.22 -4.34
CA SER A 97 -11.58 -3.04 -4.76
C SER A 97 -10.28 -2.65 -4.07
N LEU A 98 -10.23 -1.46 -3.45
CA LEU A 98 -9.05 -0.89 -2.84
C LEU A 98 -9.41 0.00 -1.66
N ILE A 99 -8.62 -0.04 -0.61
CA ILE A 99 -8.63 0.92 0.50
C ILE A 99 -7.34 1.73 0.42
N VAL A 100 -7.43 3.05 0.59
CA VAL A 100 -6.28 3.97 0.55
C VAL A 100 -6.11 4.63 1.90
N VAL A 101 -4.90 4.61 2.42
CA VAL A 101 -4.49 5.28 3.66
C VAL A 101 -3.18 6.03 3.46
N GLY A 102 -2.96 7.08 4.23
CA GLY A 102 -1.67 7.78 4.28
C GLY A 102 -0.82 7.32 5.45
N CYS A 103 0.50 7.26 5.26
CA CYS A 103 1.44 6.95 6.31
C CYS A 103 2.74 7.73 6.13
N HIS A 104 3.27 8.34 7.21
CA HIS A 104 4.57 8.99 7.18
C HIS A 104 5.69 7.96 7.12
N ALA A 105 6.73 8.26 6.29
CA ALA A 105 7.99 7.52 6.33
C ALA A 105 8.76 7.90 7.62
N HIS A 106 9.47 6.94 8.22
CA HIS A 106 10.37 7.17 9.36
C HIS A 106 9.72 7.74 10.64
N SER A 107 8.57 7.28 11.03
CA SER A 107 8.11 7.53 12.40
C SER A 107 8.86 6.60 13.37
N MET A 108 10.12 6.91 13.65
CA MET A 108 11.00 6.06 14.46
C MET A 108 10.67 6.02 15.96
N MET A 109 9.70 6.76 16.47
CA MET A 109 9.59 6.94 17.92
C MET A 109 8.23 6.67 18.57
N SER A 110 7.18 6.28 17.87
CA SER A 110 5.97 5.76 18.55
C SER A 110 4.96 5.11 17.61
N GLU A 111 4.18 4.16 18.11
CA GLU A 111 2.95 3.63 17.50
C GLU A 111 1.96 4.76 17.08
N ALA A 112 2.07 5.93 17.73
CA ALA A 112 1.27 7.12 17.48
C ALA A 112 1.49 7.77 16.10
N LEU A 113 2.54 7.43 15.35
CA LEU A 113 2.91 8.15 14.11
C LEU A 113 2.47 7.45 12.82
N MET A 114 1.96 6.21 12.88
CA MET A 114 1.29 5.60 11.74
C MET A 114 -0.16 6.12 11.59
N GLY A 115 -0.66 6.86 12.59
CA GLY A 115 -2.07 7.24 12.71
C GLY A 115 -2.91 6.01 13.09
N GLY A 116 -3.65 6.03 14.20
CA GLY A 116 -4.40 4.88 14.69
C GLY A 116 -5.33 4.26 13.64
N VAL A 117 -5.94 5.09 12.80
CA VAL A 117 -6.81 4.66 11.69
C VAL A 117 -6.03 3.86 10.63
N ALA A 118 -4.85 4.33 10.19
CA ALA A 118 -4.05 3.63 9.20
C ALA A 118 -3.55 2.29 9.75
N TYR A 119 -3.07 2.27 11.00
CA TYR A 119 -2.65 1.06 11.68
C TYR A 119 -3.77 0.02 11.75
N ASP A 120 -4.95 0.42 12.22
CA ASP A 120 -6.12 -0.45 12.34
C ASP A 120 -6.55 -1.04 10.99
N ILE A 121 -6.54 -0.22 9.93
CA ILE A 121 -6.90 -0.65 8.59
C ILE A 121 -5.88 -1.65 8.06
N ILE A 122 -4.59 -1.36 8.15
CA ILE A 122 -3.50 -2.23 7.64
C ILE A 122 -3.56 -3.61 8.30
N HIS A 123 -3.91 -3.66 9.59
CA HIS A 123 -3.98 -4.90 10.37
C HIS A 123 -5.31 -5.66 10.27
N SER A 124 -6.36 -5.07 9.70
CA SER A 124 -7.68 -5.69 9.65
C SER A 124 -8.30 -5.78 8.27
N ALA A 125 -7.71 -5.16 7.24
CA ALA A 125 -8.30 -5.06 5.92
C ALA A 125 -8.46 -6.42 5.24
N ARG A 126 -9.65 -6.65 4.68
CA ARG A 126 -9.98 -7.81 3.85
C ARG A 126 -9.90 -7.52 2.35
N LYS A 127 -9.58 -6.29 1.99
CA LYS A 127 -9.38 -5.81 0.62
C LYS A 127 -7.95 -5.28 0.49
N PRO A 128 -7.39 -5.23 -0.72
CA PRO A 128 -6.10 -4.59 -0.95
C PRO A 128 -6.01 -3.20 -0.31
N VAL A 129 -4.86 -2.90 0.30
CA VAL A 129 -4.60 -1.60 0.96
C VAL A 129 -3.43 -0.91 0.27
N LEU A 130 -3.67 0.26 -0.28
CA LEU A 130 -2.62 1.16 -0.75
C LEU A 130 -2.24 2.12 0.38
N ILE A 131 -1.02 1.98 0.84
CA ILE A 131 -0.39 2.88 1.81
C ILE A 131 0.37 3.93 1.01
N VAL A 132 -0.20 5.13 0.92
CA VAL A 132 0.47 6.27 0.26
C VAL A 132 1.52 6.82 1.20
N ARG A 133 2.76 6.84 0.74
CA ARG A 133 3.89 7.31 1.54
C ARG A 133 3.97 8.82 1.55
N LEU A 134 4.05 9.38 2.76
CA LEU A 134 4.13 10.81 3.00
C LEU A 134 5.53 11.19 3.48
N GLY A 135 6.06 12.25 2.91
CA GLY A 135 7.31 12.89 3.32
C GLY A 135 7.08 14.32 3.80
N LYS A 136 8.12 14.91 4.36
CA LYS A 136 8.16 16.34 4.68
C LYS A 136 8.97 17.05 3.59
N LYS A 137 8.43 18.12 3.05
CA LYS A 137 9.14 19.04 2.16
C LYS A 137 9.30 20.38 2.85
N GLN A 138 10.49 20.92 2.81
CA GLN A 138 10.76 22.27 3.30
C GLN A 138 10.47 23.25 2.17
N GLU A 139 9.53 24.15 2.38
CA GLU A 139 9.22 25.24 1.46
C GLU A 139 9.46 26.59 2.20
N GLY A 140 10.68 27.13 2.06
CA GLY A 140 11.16 28.25 2.86
C GLY A 140 11.25 27.87 4.34
N GLU A 141 10.61 28.66 5.22
CA GLU A 141 10.55 28.38 6.67
C GLU A 141 9.43 27.38 7.07
N LYS A 142 8.56 26.99 6.13
CA LYS A 142 7.43 26.09 6.40
C LYS A 142 7.76 24.64 6.02
N VAL A 143 7.37 23.73 6.88
CA VAL A 143 7.43 22.28 6.61
C VAL A 143 6.05 21.82 6.16
N CYS A 144 5.95 21.43 4.89
CA CYS A 144 4.72 20.92 4.30
C CYS A 144 4.76 19.37 4.22
N VAL A 145 3.60 18.74 4.44
CA VAL A 145 3.43 17.30 4.22
C VAL A 145 3.02 17.09 2.77
N GLN A 146 3.72 16.23 2.05
CA GLN A 146 3.34 15.82 0.70
C GLN A 146 3.54 14.32 0.50
N ALA A 147 2.86 13.73 -0.50
CA ALA A 147 3.13 12.37 -0.90
C ALA A 147 4.53 12.29 -1.55
N SER A 148 5.30 11.28 -1.16
CA SER A 148 6.69 11.13 -1.63
C SER A 148 6.73 10.88 -3.14
N ARG A 149 5.80 10.08 -3.65
CA ARG A 149 5.71 9.70 -5.07
C ARG A 149 4.25 9.39 -5.44
N CYS A 150 3.76 10.02 -6.51
CA CYS A 150 2.38 9.88 -6.98
C CYS A 150 2.26 9.09 -8.30
N ASP A 151 3.37 8.68 -8.92
CA ASP A 151 3.35 7.77 -10.07
C ASP A 151 3.36 6.31 -9.61
N PHE A 152 2.18 5.75 -9.37
CA PHE A 152 2.02 4.34 -9.00
C PHE A 152 2.28 3.37 -10.15
N SER A 153 2.42 3.86 -11.40
CA SER A 153 2.73 3.06 -12.59
C SER A 153 4.20 3.04 -12.96
N GLY A 154 5.03 3.83 -12.30
CA GLY A 154 6.47 3.96 -12.57
C GLY A 154 7.23 2.66 -12.33
N HIS A 155 8.13 2.65 -11.37
CA HIS A 155 8.87 1.44 -11.01
C HIS A 155 8.17 0.70 -9.87
N ILE A 156 7.72 -0.52 -10.14
CA ILE A 156 7.09 -1.43 -9.17
C ILE A 156 8.11 -2.46 -8.70
N LEU A 157 8.29 -2.60 -7.40
CA LEU A 157 9.02 -3.72 -6.79
C LEU A 157 8.03 -4.77 -6.32
N PHE A 158 8.25 -6.01 -6.72
CA PHE A 158 7.48 -7.17 -6.28
C PHE A 158 8.39 -8.16 -5.52
N PRO A 159 8.52 -8.03 -4.20
CA PRO A 159 9.20 -9.03 -3.40
C PRO A 159 8.32 -10.25 -3.25
N THR A 160 8.88 -11.44 -3.51
CA THR A 160 8.18 -12.71 -3.39
C THR A 160 8.97 -13.73 -2.56
N ASP A 161 8.26 -14.49 -1.74
CA ASP A 161 8.76 -15.67 -1.07
C ASP A 161 8.18 -16.96 -1.66
N PHE A 162 7.46 -16.83 -2.79
CA PHE A 162 6.75 -17.91 -3.46
C PHE A 162 5.72 -18.61 -2.57
N SER A 163 5.13 -17.90 -1.61
CA SER A 163 4.00 -18.37 -0.81
C SER A 163 2.69 -18.20 -1.57
N GLU A 164 1.64 -18.89 -1.10
CA GLU A 164 0.30 -18.76 -1.68
C GLU A 164 -0.21 -17.30 -1.68
N ASN A 165 0.07 -16.53 -0.62
CA ASN A 165 -0.30 -15.12 -0.58
C ASN A 165 0.54 -14.26 -1.54
N ALA A 166 1.82 -14.61 -1.77
CA ALA A 166 2.62 -13.97 -2.81
C ALA A 166 2.07 -14.27 -4.21
N ASP A 167 1.55 -15.48 -4.46
CA ASP A 167 0.90 -15.83 -5.74
C ASP A 167 -0.39 -15.03 -5.95
N GLN A 168 -1.19 -14.80 -4.89
CA GLN A 168 -2.34 -13.90 -4.95
C GLN A 168 -1.94 -12.46 -5.28
N ALA A 169 -0.88 -11.97 -4.65
CA ALA A 169 -0.33 -10.64 -4.93
C ALA A 169 0.25 -10.57 -6.36
N PHE A 170 0.83 -11.65 -6.87
CA PHE A 170 1.30 -11.75 -8.26
C PHE A 170 0.15 -11.64 -9.26
N THR A 171 -0.96 -12.33 -9.01
CA THR A 171 -2.18 -12.19 -9.83
C THR A 171 -2.68 -10.73 -9.88
N PHE A 172 -2.48 -9.99 -8.80
CA PHE A 172 -2.79 -8.56 -8.77
C PHE A 172 -1.80 -7.75 -9.60
N LEU A 173 -0.50 -8.06 -9.50
CA LEU A 173 0.56 -7.44 -10.30
C LEU A 173 0.36 -7.66 -11.81
N GLU A 174 -0.07 -8.87 -12.24
CA GLU A 174 -0.39 -9.15 -13.63
C GLU A 174 -1.41 -8.14 -14.20
N LYS A 175 -2.42 -7.79 -13.40
CA LYS A 175 -3.43 -6.80 -13.79
C LYS A 175 -2.88 -5.39 -13.83
N LEU A 176 -1.99 -5.02 -12.89
CA LEU A 176 -1.31 -3.71 -12.95
C LEU A 176 -0.44 -3.59 -14.21
N VAL A 177 0.23 -4.67 -14.61
CA VAL A 177 1.01 -4.70 -15.86
C VAL A 177 0.10 -4.57 -17.08
N SER A 178 -1.02 -5.29 -17.09
CA SER A 178 -2.03 -5.18 -18.16
C SER A 178 -2.64 -3.78 -18.27
N ASP A 179 -2.81 -3.09 -17.14
CA ASP A 179 -3.43 -1.77 -17.05
C ASP A 179 -2.41 -0.62 -17.28
N GLY A 180 -1.10 -0.90 -17.44
CA GLY A 180 -0.13 0.11 -17.85
C GLY A 180 1.01 0.41 -16.87
N ALA A 181 1.36 -0.52 -15.97
CA ALA A 181 2.63 -0.43 -15.23
C ALA A 181 3.81 -0.37 -16.20
N LYS A 182 4.80 0.48 -15.93
CA LYS A 182 5.90 0.77 -16.87
C LYS A 182 7.12 -0.12 -16.65
N HIS A 183 7.45 -0.38 -15.38
CA HIS A 183 8.64 -1.12 -14.98
C HIS A 183 8.35 -1.98 -13.75
N VAL A 184 8.77 -3.24 -13.76
CA VAL A 184 8.64 -4.17 -12.63
C VAL A 184 9.97 -4.83 -12.34
N THR A 185 10.39 -4.84 -11.08
CA THR A 185 11.46 -5.72 -10.59
C THR A 185 10.83 -6.83 -9.75
N LEU A 186 11.00 -8.08 -10.17
CA LEU A 186 10.68 -9.27 -9.39
C LEU A 186 11.88 -9.57 -8.49
N LEU A 187 11.70 -9.56 -7.17
CA LEU A 187 12.76 -9.78 -6.20
C LEU A 187 12.46 -11.02 -5.35
N HIS A 188 13.41 -11.95 -5.30
CA HIS A 188 13.44 -12.96 -4.26
C HIS A 188 14.67 -12.79 -3.37
N VAL A 189 14.49 -12.85 -2.07
CA VAL A 189 15.59 -12.80 -1.10
C VAL A 189 15.72 -14.16 -0.45
N GLN A 190 16.86 -14.79 -0.67
CA GLN A 190 17.27 -16.01 0.02
C GLN A 190 17.74 -15.63 1.43
N ASP A 191 16.92 -15.99 2.42
CA ASP A 191 17.14 -15.59 3.81
C ASP A 191 18.36 -16.29 4.39
N ARG A 192 19.44 -15.51 4.59
CA ARG A 192 20.68 -15.98 5.16
C ARG A 192 20.50 -16.67 6.51
N THR A 193 19.60 -16.18 7.35
CA THR A 193 19.37 -16.74 8.69
C THR A 193 18.83 -18.16 8.66
N ARG A 194 18.15 -18.53 7.57
CA ARG A 194 17.60 -19.88 7.35
C ARG A 194 18.58 -20.79 6.60
N ILE A 195 19.43 -20.23 5.74
CA ILE A 195 20.31 -20.99 4.85
C ILE A 195 21.66 -21.28 5.53
N ASP A 196 22.29 -20.28 6.14
CA ASP A 196 23.65 -20.40 6.67
C ASP A 196 23.85 -21.51 7.70
N PRO A 197 22.93 -21.77 8.64
CA PRO A 197 23.18 -22.77 9.67
C PRO A 197 23.42 -24.19 9.14
N HIS A 198 22.74 -24.58 8.04
CA HIS A 198 22.75 -25.98 7.61
C HIS A 198 22.74 -26.20 6.09
N LEU A 199 22.38 -25.19 5.30
CA LEU A 199 22.06 -25.36 3.88
C LEU A 199 22.96 -24.53 2.94
N LYS A 200 24.00 -23.91 3.46
CA LYS A 200 24.89 -23.04 2.67
C LYS A 200 25.55 -23.76 1.49
N HIS A 201 25.84 -25.04 1.63
CA HIS A 201 26.39 -25.88 0.56
C HIS A 201 25.43 -26.05 -0.62
N MET A 202 24.12 -25.87 -0.42
CA MET A 202 23.08 -25.98 -1.46
C MET A 202 22.77 -24.64 -2.12
N LEU A 203 23.45 -23.55 -1.77
CA LEU A 203 23.12 -22.20 -2.26
C LEU A 203 23.14 -22.10 -3.79
N ALA A 204 24.06 -22.78 -4.45
CA ALA A 204 24.14 -22.80 -5.93
C ALA A 204 22.92 -23.44 -6.56
N GLU A 205 22.39 -24.51 -5.96
CA GLU A 205 21.16 -25.17 -6.41
C GLU A 205 19.93 -24.29 -6.15
N PHE A 206 19.82 -23.69 -4.96
CA PHE A 206 18.78 -22.73 -4.66
C PHE A 206 18.77 -21.55 -5.64
N ASN A 207 19.94 -21.00 -5.96
CA ASN A 207 20.08 -19.95 -6.98
C ASN A 207 19.48 -20.35 -8.33
N LYS A 208 19.76 -21.58 -8.78
CA LYS A 208 19.22 -22.10 -10.05
C LYS A 208 17.71 -22.25 -10.00
N ILE A 209 17.17 -22.83 -8.94
CA ILE A 209 15.73 -23.05 -8.77
C ILE A 209 14.97 -21.73 -8.68
N ASP A 210 15.43 -20.81 -7.81
CA ASP A 210 14.71 -19.57 -7.55
C ASP A 210 14.81 -18.62 -8.75
N ARG A 211 15.95 -18.59 -9.45
CA ARG A 211 16.07 -17.85 -10.71
C ARG A 211 15.11 -18.38 -11.76
N ALA A 212 14.99 -19.69 -11.90
CA ALA A 212 14.05 -20.30 -12.86
C ALA A 212 12.58 -19.96 -12.51
N ARG A 213 12.23 -19.86 -11.23
CA ARG A 213 10.90 -19.40 -10.80
C ARG A 213 10.65 -17.94 -11.19
N LEU A 214 11.62 -17.06 -10.92
CA LEU A 214 11.52 -15.64 -11.28
C LEU A 214 11.42 -15.46 -12.80
N GLU A 215 12.16 -16.21 -13.60
CA GLU A 215 12.06 -16.15 -15.07
C GLU A 215 10.67 -16.60 -15.56
N LYS A 216 10.08 -17.66 -14.97
CA LYS A 216 8.71 -18.04 -15.30
C LYS A 216 7.70 -16.93 -14.98
N MET A 217 7.84 -16.26 -13.83
CA MET A 217 7.00 -15.12 -13.47
C MET A 217 7.17 -13.96 -14.45
N LYS A 218 8.42 -13.65 -14.84
CA LYS A 218 8.73 -12.64 -15.85
C LYS A 218 8.05 -12.95 -17.19
N ASP A 219 8.11 -14.20 -17.65
CA ASP A 219 7.49 -14.62 -18.91
C ASP A 219 5.95 -14.48 -18.86
N VAL A 220 5.33 -14.73 -17.69
CA VAL A 220 3.90 -14.47 -17.49
C VAL A 220 3.61 -12.99 -17.63
N LEU A 221 4.37 -12.10 -16.97
CA LEU A 221 4.15 -10.66 -17.03
C LEU A 221 4.38 -10.08 -18.43
N LYS A 222 5.38 -10.55 -19.18
CA LYS A 222 5.63 -10.13 -20.56
C LYS A 222 4.45 -10.39 -21.50
N LYS A 223 3.63 -11.41 -21.21
CA LYS A 223 2.40 -11.71 -21.97
C LYS A 223 1.22 -10.81 -21.59
N LYS A 224 1.32 -10.06 -20.49
CA LYS A 224 0.22 -9.23 -19.97
C LYS A 224 0.29 -7.77 -20.43
N GLY A 225 1.47 -7.26 -20.76
CA GLY A 225 1.65 -5.87 -21.18
C GLY A 225 3.08 -5.56 -21.60
N ASN A 226 3.36 -4.28 -21.84
CA ASN A 226 4.65 -3.81 -22.36
C ASN A 226 5.60 -3.30 -21.27
N ALA A 227 5.37 -3.67 -20.01
CA ALA A 227 6.25 -3.28 -18.93
C ALA A 227 7.67 -3.86 -19.11
N ARG A 228 8.69 -3.07 -18.76
CA ARG A 228 10.03 -3.61 -18.57
C ARG A 228 10.03 -4.51 -17.34
N ILE A 229 10.48 -5.77 -17.47
CA ILE A 229 10.52 -6.73 -16.36
C ILE A 229 11.95 -7.14 -16.06
N ASP A 230 12.46 -6.75 -14.92
CA ASP A 230 13.75 -7.18 -14.39
C ASP A 230 13.55 -8.24 -13.29
N ILE A 231 14.54 -9.10 -13.10
CA ILE A 231 14.56 -10.06 -11.99
C ILE A 231 15.80 -9.80 -11.13
N GLU A 232 15.65 -10.01 -9.85
CA GLU A 232 16.72 -9.90 -8.87
C GLU A 232 16.64 -11.03 -7.85
N LEU A 233 17.74 -11.71 -7.65
CA LEU A 233 17.93 -12.72 -6.62
C LEU A 233 18.98 -12.22 -5.64
N ALA A 234 18.56 -11.87 -4.44
CA ALA A 234 19.42 -11.38 -3.36
C ALA A 234 19.67 -12.46 -2.31
N TYR A 235 20.76 -12.34 -1.58
CA TYR A 235 21.09 -13.21 -0.46
C TYR A 235 21.41 -12.36 0.76
N GLY A 236 20.63 -12.47 1.83
CA GLY A 236 20.79 -11.62 3.01
C GLY A 236 19.62 -11.66 3.96
N ALA A 237 19.51 -10.65 4.82
CA ALA A 237 18.35 -10.45 5.66
C ALA A 237 17.20 -9.87 4.80
N THR A 238 16.08 -10.57 4.73
CA THR A 238 14.98 -10.27 3.79
C THR A 238 14.54 -8.80 3.82
N TYR A 239 14.30 -8.25 5.01
CA TYR A 239 13.91 -6.85 5.16
C TYR A 239 14.98 -5.88 4.63
N THR A 240 16.23 -6.11 4.99
CA THR A 240 17.37 -5.24 4.61
C THR A 240 17.57 -5.20 3.10
N GLU A 241 17.53 -6.37 2.44
CA GLU A 241 17.72 -6.45 0.99
C GLU A 241 16.55 -5.79 0.24
N ILE A 242 15.31 -5.97 0.70
CA ILE A 242 14.15 -5.29 0.09
C ILE A 242 14.30 -3.76 0.22
N MET A 243 14.64 -3.26 1.42
CA MET A 243 14.82 -1.81 1.65
C MET A 243 15.95 -1.22 0.82
N LYS A 244 17.04 -1.97 0.65
CA LYS A 244 18.17 -1.60 -0.21
C LYS A 244 17.70 -1.42 -1.66
N VAL A 245 16.99 -2.40 -2.23
CA VAL A 245 16.46 -2.32 -3.60
C VAL A 245 15.48 -1.17 -3.77
N ILE A 246 14.60 -0.91 -2.78
CA ILE A 246 13.67 0.23 -2.82
C ILE A 246 14.43 1.54 -3.01
N LYS A 247 15.52 1.74 -2.26
CA LYS A 247 16.33 2.96 -2.29
C LYS A 247 17.19 3.05 -3.55
N GLU A 248 17.93 1.99 -3.88
CA GLU A 248 18.90 2.00 -4.98
C GLU A 248 18.25 2.08 -6.36
N ARG A 249 17.04 1.55 -6.51
CA ARG A 249 16.32 1.51 -7.78
C ARG A 249 15.20 2.55 -7.90
N ASP A 250 15.11 3.48 -6.98
CA ASP A 250 14.12 4.56 -7.00
C ASP A 250 12.67 4.04 -7.16
N VAL A 251 12.31 3.00 -6.41
CA VAL A 251 11.00 2.33 -6.49
C VAL A 251 9.86 3.28 -6.14
N ASN A 252 8.81 3.30 -6.95
CA ASN A 252 7.60 4.10 -6.71
C ASN A 252 6.58 3.35 -5.85
N LEU A 253 6.40 2.05 -6.12
CA LEU A 253 5.39 1.22 -5.50
C LEU A 253 5.94 -0.17 -5.16
N VAL A 254 5.76 -0.63 -3.94
CA VAL A 254 5.98 -2.03 -3.55
C VAL A 254 4.64 -2.74 -3.59
N VAL A 255 4.55 -3.86 -4.32
CA VAL A 255 3.36 -4.73 -4.33
C VAL A 255 3.72 -6.05 -3.70
N MET A 256 3.04 -6.44 -2.62
CA MET A 256 3.36 -7.66 -1.89
C MET A 256 2.15 -8.26 -1.16
N GLY A 257 2.25 -9.54 -0.82
CA GLY A 257 1.29 -10.17 0.08
C GLY A 257 1.41 -9.61 1.51
N SER A 258 0.31 -9.58 2.24
CA SER A 258 0.32 -9.18 3.65
C SER A 258 1.00 -10.21 4.55
N GLN A 259 1.12 -11.47 4.11
CA GLN A 259 1.72 -12.58 4.84
C GLN A 259 2.69 -13.35 3.94
N GLY A 260 3.61 -14.11 4.54
CA GLY A 260 4.54 -14.99 3.86
C GLY A 260 4.39 -16.45 4.30
N ARG A 261 5.43 -17.26 4.09
CA ARG A 261 5.46 -18.71 4.39
C ARG A 261 5.17 -19.07 5.86
N GLY A 262 5.37 -18.15 6.81
CA GLY A 262 5.08 -18.34 8.23
C GLY A 262 3.64 -17.96 8.59
N PHE A 263 2.66 -18.45 7.82
CA PHE A 263 1.24 -18.13 8.01
C PHE A 263 0.75 -18.55 9.41
N VAL A 264 0.39 -17.56 10.23
CA VAL A 264 -0.36 -17.74 11.48
C VAL A 264 -1.73 -17.14 11.25
N LYS A 265 -2.79 -17.96 11.34
CA LYS A 265 -4.19 -17.53 11.04
C LYS A 265 -4.64 -16.32 11.83
N GLU A 266 -4.07 -16.10 13.01
CA GLU A 266 -4.41 -15.01 13.93
C GLU A 266 -3.70 -13.70 13.58
N LEU A 267 -2.61 -13.73 12.83
CA LEU A 267 -1.86 -12.53 12.43
C LEU A 267 -2.34 -12.05 11.05
N PHE A 268 -2.74 -10.78 10.98
CA PHE A 268 -3.16 -10.14 9.73
C PHE A 268 -2.00 -9.72 8.84
N LEU A 269 -0.80 -9.53 9.42
CA LEU A 269 0.36 -8.99 8.76
C LEU A 269 1.63 -9.75 9.18
N GLY A 270 2.40 -10.23 8.22
CA GLY A 270 3.68 -10.88 8.45
C GLY A 270 4.76 -9.87 8.84
N SER A 271 5.81 -10.31 9.52
CA SER A 271 6.88 -9.43 10.04
C SER A 271 7.57 -8.60 8.95
N VAL A 272 7.88 -9.19 7.79
CA VAL A 272 8.49 -8.47 6.66
C VAL A 272 7.52 -7.44 6.10
N SER A 273 6.25 -7.83 5.83
CA SER A 273 5.23 -6.94 5.29
C SER A 273 4.94 -5.78 6.25
N HIS A 274 4.88 -6.06 7.56
CA HIS A 274 4.73 -5.03 8.60
C HIS A 274 5.88 -4.01 8.56
N ASN A 275 7.12 -4.49 8.55
CA ASN A 275 8.29 -3.61 8.57
C ASN A 275 8.41 -2.79 7.27
N ILE A 276 8.11 -3.38 6.10
CA ILE A 276 8.07 -2.65 4.82
C ILE A 276 6.94 -1.63 4.82
N ALA A 277 5.72 -1.99 5.24
CA ALA A 277 4.60 -1.07 5.35
C ALA A 277 4.90 0.11 6.30
N ARG A 278 5.71 -0.10 7.32
CA ARG A 278 6.09 0.93 8.29
C ARG A 278 7.21 1.83 7.78
N ASN A 279 8.26 1.28 7.19
CA ASN A 279 9.53 1.97 6.99
C ASN A 279 9.86 2.31 5.52
N SER A 280 9.14 1.75 4.54
CA SER A 280 9.41 1.99 3.13
C SER A 280 9.29 3.47 2.77
N GLU A 281 10.19 3.98 1.94
CA GLU A 281 10.08 5.30 1.31
C GLU A 281 9.16 5.28 0.09
N ALA A 282 8.96 4.12 -0.52
CA ALA A 282 7.99 3.90 -1.58
C ALA A 282 6.59 3.66 -1.00
N SER A 283 5.54 3.99 -1.75
CA SER A 283 4.18 3.56 -1.43
C SER A 283 4.08 2.04 -1.44
N VAL A 284 3.17 1.46 -0.65
CA VAL A 284 3.06 -0.01 -0.51
C VAL A 284 1.62 -0.44 -0.78
N LEU A 285 1.45 -1.39 -1.69
CA LEU A 285 0.19 -2.07 -1.95
C LEU A 285 0.23 -3.46 -1.32
N LEU A 286 -0.50 -3.61 -0.22
CA LEU A 286 -0.65 -4.88 0.49
C LEU A 286 -1.85 -5.66 -0.03
N ILE A 287 -1.64 -6.91 -0.41
CA ILE A 287 -2.69 -7.82 -0.82
C ILE A 287 -2.97 -8.79 0.34
N PRO A 288 -4.17 -8.74 0.94
CA PRO A 288 -4.49 -9.61 2.06
C PRO A 288 -4.57 -11.07 1.64
N ALA A 289 -4.16 -11.98 2.53
CA ALA A 289 -4.35 -13.42 2.33
C ALA A 289 -5.85 -13.75 2.30
N LYS A 290 -6.24 -14.71 1.47
CA LYS A 290 -7.61 -15.25 1.48
C LYS A 290 -7.83 -16.01 2.80
N ARG A 291 -8.93 -15.74 3.44
CA ARG A 291 -9.39 -16.38 4.68
C ARG A 291 -10.68 -17.13 4.44
#